data_ee9a6a1e3933423a4ae29c2e5def4ae8
#
_entry.id   ee9a6a1e3933423a4ae29c2e5def4ae8
#
_cell.length_a   1.000
_cell.length_b   1.000
_cell.length_c   1.000
_cell.angle_alpha   90.00
_cell.angle_beta   90.00
_cell.angle_gamma   90.00
#
_symmetry.space_group_name_H-M   'P 1'
#
loop_
_entity.id
_entity.type
_entity.pdbx_description
1 polymer ?
#
loop_
_entity_poly.entity_id
_entity_poly.type
_entity_poly.pdbx_seq_one_letter_code
_entity_poly.pdbx_strand_id
1 'polypeptide(L)'
;NIEEEFKDASTKAFTANADDASFNWIGSSKDNAAPGGPLNAANPNFLLKPAKTFVDKLTSLNDPRLERWVQPVLRKWDSKIKEQTTKTITNQFGESYSVIYNPAVTESADTSLYVGLPIGMVLTEMEKYNKGNDPDFYANERNPYISYIHERYRKNADPYVNMNLMTYSEVAFILAEAAILG
;
A
#
# COMPACT_ATOMS: atom_id res chain seq x y z
N ASN A 1 -43.69 14.36 -4.74
CA ASN A 1 -42.98 15.02 -5.86
C ASN A 1 -41.48 14.81 -5.67
N ILE A 2 -40.80 14.36 -6.73
CA ILE A 2 -39.35 14.03 -6.70
C ILE A 2 -38.52 15.22 -6.20
N GLU A 3 -38.88 16.43 -6.61
CA GLU A 3 -38.18 17.63 -6.19
C GLU A 3 -38.31 17.93 -4.69
N GLU A 4 -39.47 17.68 -4.11
CA GLU A 4 -39.68 17.85 -2.65
C GLU A 4 -38.95 16.79 -1.87
N GLU A 5 -38.98 15.52 -2.32
CA GLU A 5 -38.23 14.42 -1.69
C GLU A 5 -36.71 14.65 -1.77
N PHE A 6 -36.22 15.20 -2.90
CA PHE A 6 -34.83 15.57 -3.06
C PHE A 6 -34.42 16.73 -2.10
N LYS A 7 -35.25 17.75 -1.98
CA LYS A 7 -35.01 18.84 -1.02
C LYS A 7 -34.97 18.34 0.43
N ASP A 8 -35.89 17.48 0.82
CA ASP A 8 -35.89 16.89 2.16
C ASP A 8 -34.66 16.02 2.39
N ALA A 9 -34.30 15.18 1.45
CA ALA A 9 -33.09 14.34 1.50
C ALA A 9 -31.79 15.20 1.59
N SER A 10 -31.71 16.30 0.83
CA SER A 10 -30.54 17.17 0.82
C SER A 10 -30.31 17.88 2.15
N THR A 11 -31.39 18.21 2.89
CA THR A 11 -31.30 18.83 4.22
C THR A 11 -30.81 17.87 5.31
N LYS A 12 -30.87 16.56 5.05
CA LYS A 12 -30.46 15.48 5.95
C LYS A 12 -29.19 14.77 5.49
N ALA A 13 -28.62 15.22 4.37
CA ALA A 13 -27.40 14.66 3.81
C ALA A 13 -26.17 15.05 4.63
N PHE A 14 -25.07 14.40 4.38
CA PHE A 14 -23.78 14.73 5.00
C PHE A 14 -23.40 16.18 4.69
N THR A 15 -22.90 16.88 5.69
CA THR A 15 -22.54 18.29 5.61
C THR A 15 -21.04 18.54 5.67
N ALA A 16 -20.27 17.55 6.13
CA ALA A 16 -18.82 17.62 6.28
C ALA A 16 -18.21 16.22 6.22
N ASN A 17 -16.90 16.15 6.03
CA ASN A 17 -16.16 14.88 6.11
C ASN A 17 -16.27 14.16 7.47
N ALA A 18 -16.67 14.86 8.52
CA ALA A 18 -16.93 14.26 9.83
C ALA A 18 -18.18 13.36 9.84
N ASP A 19 -19.05 13.52 8.84
CA ASP A 19 -20.29 12.72 8.67
C ASP A 19 -20.02 11.44 7.87
N ASP A 20 -18.80 11.23 7.39
CA ASP A 20 -18.43 10.05 6.60
C ASP A 20 -18.82 8.76 7.35
N ALA A 21 -19.67 7.96 6.73
CA ALA A 21 -20.04 6.65 7.25
C ALA A 21 -18.89 5.68 7.00
N SER A 22 -18.11 5.39 8.02
CA SER A 22 -16.96 4.51 7.93
C SER A 22 -17.02 3.37 8.95
N PHE A 23 -16.41 2.25 8.57
CA PHE A 23 -16.25 1.08 9.41
C PHE A 23 -14.77 0.88 9.75
N ASN A 24 -14.46 0.78 11.02
CA ASN A 24 -13.11 0.54 11.50
C ASN A 24 -12.84 -0.95 11.67
N TRP A 25 -11.69 -1.40 11.20
CA TRP A 25 -11.22 -2.75 11.45
C TRP A 25 -10.82 -2.90 12.92
N ILE A 26 -11.53 -3.73 13.66
CA ILE A 26 -11.31 -3.92 15.12
C ILE A 26 -9.98 -4.65 15.37
N GLY A 27 -9.63 -5.63 14.53
CA GLY A 27 -8.35 -6.33 14.61
C GLY A 27 -8.22 -7.30 15.78
N SER A 28 -9.31 -7.73 16.39
CA SER A 28 -9.30 -8.72 17.47
C SER A 28 -9.20 -10.16 16.96
N SER A 29 -9.57 -10.42 15.70
CA SER A 29 -9.43 -11.71 15.00
C SER A 29 -9.10 -11.47 13.53
N LYS A 30 -8.77 -12.55 12.79
CA LYS A 30 -8.52 -12.47 11.34
C LYS A 30 -9.75 -11.99 10.56
N ASP A 31 -10.95 -12.31 11.03
CA ASP A 31 -12.20 -12.02 10.32
C ASP A 31 -12.60 -10.55 10.40
N ASN A 32 -12.09 -9.83 11.40
CA ASN A 32 -12.35 -8.41 11.62
C ASN A 32 -11.08 -7.55 11.59
N ALA A 33 -9.99 -8.11 11.05
CA ALA A 33 -8.73 -7.41 10.85
C ALA A 33 -8.64 -6.82 9.44
N ALA A 34 -7.89 -5.72 9.32
CA ALA A 34 -7.62 -5.12 8.01
C ALA A 34 -7.02 -6.15 7.04
N PRO A 35 -7.48 -6.20 5.78
CA PRO A 35 -6.95 -7.09 4.77
C PRO A 35 -5.47 -6.95 4.59
N GLY A 36 -4.55 -6.88 4.54
CA GLY A 36 -3.12 -6.64 4.48
C GLY A 36 -2.47 -6.34 5.84
N GLY A 37 -3.24 -6.42 6.92
CA GLY A 37 -2.76 -6.16 8.28
C GLY A 37 -1.96 -7.33 8.87
N PRO A 38 -1.36 -7.12 10.06
CA PRO A 38 -0.48 -8.11 10.68
C PRO A 38 -1.14 -9.46 10.93
N LEU A 39 -2.42 -9.49 11.30
CA LEU A 39 -3.16 -10.73 11.56
C LEU A 39 -3.43 -11.54 10.28
N ASN A 40 -3.44 -10.89 9.13
CA ASN A 40 -3.64 -11.50 7.82
C ASN A 40 -2.33 -11.67 7.04
N ALA A 41 -1.19 -11.30 7.61
CA ALA A 41 0.12 -11.34 6.94
C ALA A 41 0.57 -12.75 6.51
N ALA A 42 -0.03 -13.80 7.08
CA ALA A 42 0.23 -15.18 6.66
C ALA A 42 -0.66 -15.63 5.49
N ASN A 43 -1.69 -14.85 5.14
CA ASN A 43 -2.56 -15.15 4.02
C ASN A 43 -2.07 -14.43 2.76
N PRO A 44 -1.66 -15.15 1.71
CA PRO A 44 -1.12 -14.56 0.50
C PRO A 44 -2.07 -13.57 -0.17
N ASN A 45 -3.38 -13.78 -0.07
CA ASN A 45 -4.38 -12.90 -0.67
C ASN A 45 -4.39 -11.47 -0.08
N PHE A 46 -3.76 -11.27 1.08
CA PHE A 46 -3.74 -9.99 1.79
C PHE A 46 -2.34 -9.36 1.86
N LEU A 47 -1.33 -9.99 1.28
CA LEU A 47 0.02 -9.42 1.19
C LEU A 47 0.09 -8.46 0.00
N LEU A 48 -0.21 -7.21 0.26
CA LEU A 48 -0.25 -6.17 -0.77
C LEU A 48 1.17 -5.70 -1.14
N LYS A 49 1.52 -5.90 -2.39
CA LYS A 49 2.75 -5.38 -3.01
C LYS A 49 2.39 -4.25 -3.98
N PRO A 50 3.15 -3.15 -4.01
CA PRO A 50 2.89 -2.08 -4.96
C PRO A 50 3.24 -2.54 -6.38
N ALA A 51 2.44 -2.15 -7.37
CA ALA A 51 2.72 -2.43 -8.77
C ALA A 51 4.00 -1.73 -9.24
N LYS A 52 4.80 -2.40 -10.07
CA LYS A 52 6.05 -1.84 -10.62
C LYS A 52 5.81 -0.54 -11.37
N THR A 53 4.80 -0.47 -12.23
CA THR A 53 4.44 0.74 -12.97
C THR A 53 4.14 1.92 -12.06
N PHE A 54 3.51 1.68 -10.92
CA PHE A 54 3.22 2.70 -9.91
C PHE A 54 4.50 3.21 -9.22
N VAL A 55 5.34 2.29 -8.74
CA VAL A 55 6.61 2.64 -8.08
C VAL A 55 7.54 3.36 -9.05
N ASP A 56 7.73 2.84 -10.26
CA ASP A 56 8.59 3.44 -11.28
C ASP A 56 8.12 4.87 -11.65
N LYS A 57 6.80 5.07 -11.76
CA LYS A 57 6.24 6.39 -12.08
C LYS A 57 6.52 7.40 -10.96
N LEU A 58 6.26 7.05 -9.71
CA LEU A 58 6.55 7.94 -8.58
C LEU A 58 8.04 8.23 -8.45
N THR A 59 8.89 7.21 -8.64
CA THR A 59 10.35 7.37 -8.63
C THR A 59 10.82 8.31 -9.75
N SER A 60 10.32 8.13 -10.98
CA SER A 60 10.72 8.97 -12.12
C SER A 60 10.32 10.43 -11.97
N LEU A 61 9.30 10.73 -11.20
CA LEU A 61 8.81 12.08 -10.91
C LEU A 61 9.42 12.68 -9.64
N ASN A 62 10.26 11.94 -8.91
CA ASN A 62 10.70 12.28 -7.55
C ASN A 62 9.52 12.66 -6.65
N ASP A 63 8.40 11.93 -6.77
CA ASP A 63 7.17 12.23 -6.07
C ASP A 63 7.29 11.84 -4.59
N PRO A 64 7.14 12.80 -3.64
CA PRO A 64 7.29 12.53 -2.21
C PRO A 64 6.27 11.52 -1.67
N ARG A 65 5.17 11.28 -2.37
CA ARG A 65 4.16 10.30 -2.01
C ARG A 65 4.69 8.86 -2.05
N LEU A 66 5.77 8.59 -2.81
CA LEU A 66 6.39 7.28 -2.82
C LEU A 66 6.70 6.80 -1.40
N GLU A 67 7.41 7.61 -0.64
CA GLU A 67 7.82 7.28 0.75
C GLU A 67 6.65 7.23 1.74
N ARG A 68 5.51 7.83 1.39
CA ARG A 68 4.28 7.77 2.19
C ARG A 68 3.46 6.51 1.92
N TRP A 69 3.50 6.01 0.69
CA TRP A 69 2.64 4.91 0.25
C TRP A 69 3.35 3.57 0.22
N VAL A 70 4.68 3.59 0.09
CA VAL A 70 5.50 2.39 -0.09
C VAL A 70 6.62 2.36 0.93
N GLN A 71 6.84 1.20 1.55
CA GLN A 71 7.99 0.95 2.40
C GLN A 71 9.21 0.55 1.56
N PRO A 72 10.44 0.90 1.99
CA PRO A 72 11.64 0.34 1.38
C PRO A 72 11.62 -1.18 1.38
N VAL A 73 12.36 -1.79 0.45
CA VAL A 73 12.62 -3.23 0.48
C VAL A 73 13.32 -3.64 1.78
N LEU A 74 13.07 -4.85 2.25
CA LEU A 74 13.76 -5.37 3.44
C LEU A 74 15.18 -5.84 3.11
N ARG A 75 15.39 -6.32 1.86
CA ARG A 75 16.69 -6.68 1.32
C ARG A 75 16.92 -5.95 -0.01
N LYS A 76 18.13 -5.42 -0.18
CA LYS A 76 18.53 -4.63 -1.34
C LYS A 76 19.84 -5.15 -1.91
N TRP A 77 19.95 -5.20 -3.22
CA TRP A 77 21.20 -5.46 -3.92
C TRP A 77 22.08 -4.19 -3.97
N ASP A 78 23.36 -4.36 -3.74
CA ASP A 78 24.35 -3.28 -3.86
C ASP A 78 25.67 -3.83 -4.42
N SER A 79 25.99 -3.47 -5.66
CA SER A 79 27.21 -3.90 -6.33
C SER A 79 28.51 -3.32 -5.76
N LYS A 80 28.39 -2.33 -4.87
CA LYS A 80 29.56 -1.63 -4.28
C LYS A 80 30.06 -2.28 -3.00
N ILE A 81 29.31 -3.21 -2.44
CA ILE A 81 29.70 -3.92 -1.22
C ILE A 81 30.17 -5.33 -1.54
N LYS A 82 31.06 -5.86 -0.70
CA LYS A 82 31.58 -7.23 -0.82
C LYS A 82 30.91 -8.22 0.13
N GLU A 83 30.39 -7.72 1.22
CA GLU A 83 29.75 -8.50 2.28
C GLU A 83 28.42 -7.91 2.66
N GLN A 84 27.49 -8.76 3.10
CA GLN A 84 26.18 -8.35 3.59
C GLN A 84 26.33 -7.38 4.76
N THR A 85 25.57 -6.30 4.73
CA THR A 85 25.52 -5.31 5.81
C THR A 85 24.10 -4.79 6.03
N THR A 86 23.80 -4.37 7.24
CA THR A 86 22.51 -3.76 7.57
C THR A 86 22.68 -2.26 7.74
N LYS A 87 21.82 -1.48 7.11
CA LYS A 87 21.79 -0.03 7.23
C LYS A 87 20.42 0.45 7.70
N THR A 88 20.40 1.48 8.53
CA THR A 88 19.18 2.20 8.87
C THR A 88 18.97 3.30 7.83
N ILE A 89 17.83 3.28 7.18
CA ILE A 89 17.39 4.30 6.20
C ILE A 89 16.28 5.11 6.85
N THR A 90 16.43 6.42 6.87
CA THR A 90 15.37 7.33 7.35
C THR A 90 14.80 8.08 6.16
N ASN A 91 13.49 8.01 5.98
CA ASN A 91 12.79 8.71 4.92
C ASN A 91 12.61 10.21 5.24
N GLN A 92 12.12 10.99 4.28
CA GLN A 92 11.89 12.44 4.46
C GLN A 92 10.84 12.78 5.54
N PHE A 93 10.08 11.80 6.00
CA PHE A 93 9.08 11.96 7.07
C PHE A 93 9.58 11.53 8.45
N GLY A 94 10.88 11.20 8.57
CA GLY A 94 11.51 10.79 9.82
C GLY A 94 11.27 9.33 10.22
N GLU A 95 10.65 8.53 9.35
CA GLU A 95 10.42 7.10 9.59
C GLU A 95 11.68 6.31 9.25
N SER A 96 12.12 5.41 10.15
CA SER A 96 13.36 4.66 10.00
C SER A 96 13.10 3.18 9.71
N TYR A 97 13.84 2.64 8.77
CA TYR A 97 13.76 1.25 8.30
C TYR A 97 15.12 0.58 8.35
N SER A 98 15.13 -0.66 8.82
CA SER A 98 16.33 -1.51 8.78
C SER A 98 16.34 -2.27 7.45
N VAL A 99 17.34 -2.02 6.60
CA VAL A 99 17.48 -2.62 5.27
C VAL A 99 18.78 -3.42 5.21
N ILE A 100 18.69 -4.68 4.80
CA ILE A 100 19.82 -5.56 4.58
C ILE A 100 20.33 -5.35 3.16
N TYR A 101 21.58 -4.96 3.03
CA TYR A 101 22.27 -4.80 1.76
C TYR A 101 23.05 -6.07 1.46
N ASN A 102 22.81 -6.66 0.30
CA ASN A 102 23.52 -7.84 -0.19
C ASN A 102 24.40 -7.48 -1.38
N PRO A 103 25.58 -8.09 -1.56
CA PRO A 103 26.37 -7.92 -2.77
C PRO A 103 25.53 -8.30 -4.00
N ALA A 104 25.45 -7.42 -5.00
CA ALA A 104 24.74 -7.73 -6.24
C ALA A 104 25.47 -8.83 -7.00
N VAL A 105 24.74 -9.87 -7.38
CA VAL A 105 25.28 -11.09 -7.99
C VAL A 105 24.97 -11.19 -9.47
N THR A 106 24.00 -10.42 -9.97
CA THR A 106 23.61 -10.39 -11.38
C THR A 106 23.46 -8.96 -11.87
N GLU A 107 23.82 -8.70 -13.14
CA GLU A 107 23.66 -7.38 -13.76
C GLU A 107 22.17 -6.97 -13.90
N SER A 108 21.26 -7.94 -13.88
CA SER A 108 19.81 -7.71 -14.00
C SER A 108 19.09 -7.44 -12.70
N ALA A 109 19.79 -7.47 -11.55
CA ALA A 109 19.16 -7.23 -10.26
C ALA A 109 18.74 -5.75 -10.12
N ASP A 110 17.50 -5.51 -9.73
CA ASP A 110 17.03 -4.18 -9.37
C ASP A 110 17.65 -3.76 -8.03
N THR A 111 18.49 -2.73 -8.07
CA THR A 111 19.21 -2.20 -6.91
C THR A 111 18.51 -1.02 -6.27
N SER A 112 17.27 -0.73 -6.64
CA SER A 112 16.49 0.37 -6.09
C SER A 112 16.11 0.13 -4.63
N LEU A 113 15.87 1.21 -3.89
CA LEU A 113 15.39 1.14 -2.51
C LEU A 113 13.89 0.80 -2.47
N TYR A 114 13.16 1.18 -3.49
CA TYR A 114 11.75 0.90 -3.69
C TYR A 114 11.57 0.07 -4.96
N VAL A 115 11.07 -1.14 -4.81
CA VAL A 115 10.90 -2.10 -5.91
C VAL A 115 9.44 -2.53 -5.98
N GLY A 116 8.79 -2.24 -7.09
CA GLY A 116 7.42 -2.67 -7.35
C GLY A 116 7.37 -4.05 -8.00
N LEU A 117 6.23 -4.72 -7.90
CA LEU A 117 5.96 -6.01 -8.51
C LEU A 117 5.38 -5.84 -9.93
N PRO A 118 5.91 -6.48 -10.98
CA PRO A 118 5.27 -6.50 -12.29
C PRO A 118 3.85 -7.06 -12.23
N ILE A 119 2.93 -6.43 -12.97
CA ILE A 119 1.53 -6.86 -13.03
C ILE A 119 1.44 -8.17 -13.85
N GLY A 120 0.59 -9.08 -13.41
CA GLY A 120 0.33 -10.35 -14.10
C GLY A 120 1.29 -11.49 -13.76
N MET A 121 2.21 -11.29 -12.82
CA MET A 121 3.06 -12.35 -12.30
C MET A 121 2.25 -13.41 -11.55
N VAL A 122 2.54 -14.68 -11.78
CA VAL A 122 2.03 -15.75 -10.93
C VAL A 122 2.84 -15.87 -9.64
N LEU A 123 2.25 -16.47 -8.62
CA LEU A 123 2.83 -16.56 -7.28
C LEU A 123 4.27 -17.09 -7.26
N THR A 124 4.53 -18.18 -8.00
CA THR A 124 5.85 -18.81 -8.06
C THR A 124 6.93 -17.95 -8.72
N GLU A 125 6.54 -17.04 -9.59
CA GLU A 125 7.45 -16.05 -10.20
C GLU A 125 7.69 -14.89 -9.24
N MET A 126 6.66 -14.46 -8.53
CA MET A 126 6.74 -13.39 -7.54
C MET A 126 7.69 -13.74 -6.39
N GLU A 127 7.68 -15.00 -5.93
CA GLU A 127 8.60 -15.50 -4.90
C GLU A 127 10.07 -15.42 -5.31
N LYS A 128 10.34 -15.45 -6.63
CA LYS A 128 11.69 -15.43 -7.21
C LYS A 128 12.10 -14.07 -7.77
N TYR A 129 11.14 -13.15 -7.91
CA TYR A 129 11.39 -11.85 -8.54
C TYR A 129 12.45 -11.06 -7.78
N ASN A 130 13.43 -10.52 -8.51
CA ASN A 130 14.57 -9.77 -7.98
C ASN A 130 15.38 -10.48 -6.89
N LYS A 131 15.17 -11.77 -6.70
CA LYS A 131 15.82 -12.57 -5.65
C LYS A 131 17.25 -12.97 -6.02
N GLY A 132 17.57 -13.01 -7.30
CA GLY A 132 18.86 -13.44 -7.81
C GLY A 132 19.19 -14.86 -7.32
N ASN A 133 20.40 -15.05 -6.82
CA ASN A 133 20.88 -16.32 -6.26
C ASN A 133 20.80 -16.38 -4.72
N ASP A 134 20.02 -15.53 -4.07
CA ASP A 134 19.73 -15.68 -2.64
C ASP A 134 19.13 -17.08 -2.40
N PRO A 135 19.77 -17.96 -1.60
CA PRO A 135 19.33 -19.33 -1.40
C PRO A 135 18.08 -19.46 -0.55
N ASP A 136 17.73 -18.40 0.20
CA ASP A 136 16.58 -18.44 1.09
C ASP A 136 15.28 -18.59 0.31
N PHE A 137 14.35 -19.38 0.83
CA PHE A 137 13.01 -19.53 0.28
C PHE A 137 12.04 -18.56 0.95
N TYR A 138 11.35 -17.76 0.16
CA TYR A 138 10.38 -16.77 0.61
C TYR A 138 8.97 -17.18 0.18
N ALA A 139 8.32 -18.00 1.01
CA ALA A 139 6.94 -18.40 0.75
C ALA A 139 5.93 -17.24 0.96
N ASN A 140 4.76 -17.38 0.36
CA ASN A 140 3.60 -16.51 0.60
C ASN A 140 3.91 -15.03 0.41
N GLU A 141 4.44 -14.67 -0.75
CA GLU A 141 4.74 -13.30 -1.18
C GLU A 141 5.64 -12.50 -0.21
N ARG A 142 6.35 -13.19 0.63
CA ARG A 142 7.27 -12.58 1.61
C ARG A 142 8.63 -12.23 1.02
N ASN A 143 8.73 -12.20 -0.30
CA ASN A 143 9.95 -11.82 -1.00
C ASN A 143 10.44 -10.45 -0.51
N PRO A 144 11.59 -10.38 0.19
CA PRO A 144 12.09 -9.16 0.83
C PRO A 144 12.72 -8.18 -0.16
N TYR A 145 12.91 -8.58 -1.41
CA TYR A 145 13.45 -7.76 -2.49
C TYR A 145 12.36 -6.97 -3.24
N ILE A 146 11.10 -7.09 -2.78
CA ILE A 146 9.96 -6.31 -3.28
C ILE A 146 9.40 -5.50 -2.12
N SER A 147 9.13 -4.23 -2.38
CA SER A 147 8.53 -3.32 -1.42
C SER A 147 7.14 -3.79 -0.95
N TYR A 148 6.72 -3.31 0.21
CA TYR A 148 5.36 -3.45 0.71
C TYR A 148 4.62 -2.11 0.61
N ILE A 149 3.31 -2.15 0.52
CA ILE A 149 2.48 -0.99 0.83
C ILE A 149 2.79 -0.56 2.26
N HIS A 150 2.89 0.73 2.51
CA HIS A 150 3.24 1.28 3.81
C HIS A 150 2.30 0.76 4.91
N GLU A 151 2.84 0.45 6.09
CA GLU A 151 2.09 -0.22 7.17
C GLU A 151 0.87 0.57 7.65
N ARG A 152 0.88 1.92 7.53
CA ARG A 152 -0.28 2.78 7.88
C ARG A 152 -1.55 2.42 7.11
N TYR A 153 -1.41 1.81 5.92
CA TYR A 153 -2.55 1.33 5.12
C TYR A 153 -2.88 -0.14 5.36
N ARG A 154 -2.25 -0.75 6.37
CA ARG A 154 -2.42 -2.16 6.71
C ARG A 154 -2.67 -2.41 8.19
N LYS A 155 -2.41 -1.43 9.06
CA LYS A 155 -2.65 -1.54 10.50
C LYS A 155 -4.14 -1.48 10.81
N ASN A 156 -4.58 -2.34 11.74
CA ASN A 156 -5.92 -2.24 12.29
C ASN A 156 -6.05 -0.93 13.08
N ALA A 157 -7.25 -0.37 13.08
CA ALA A 157 -7.58 0.89 13.75
C ALA A 157 -6.75 2.11 13.31
N ASP A 158 -5.99 2.00 12.19
CA ASP A 158 -5.37 3.17 11.59
C ASP A 158 -6.43 3.94 10.79
N PRO A 159 -6.54 5.28 10.93
CA PRO A 159 -7.56 6.06 10.23
C PRO A 159 -7.49 5.96 8.69
N TYR A 160 -6.35 5.52 8.14
CA TYR A 160 -6.20 5.29 6.70
C TYR A 160 -6.68 3.91 6.22
N VAL A 161 -7.11 3.03 7.13
CA VAL A 161 -7.54 1.66 6.81
C VAL A 161 -9.04 1.47 7.04
N ASN A 162 -9.78 2.55 7.23
CA ASN A 162 -11.22 2.51 7.37
C ASN A 162 -11.88 2.10 6.07
N MET A 163 -12.93 1.32 6.16
CA MET A 163 -13.82 1.02 5.05
C MET A 163 -14.90 2.09 5.01
N ASN A 164 -14.83 2.98 4.05
CA ASN A 164 -15.87 3.97 3.83
C ASN A 164 -17.07 3.31 3.16
N LEU A 165 -18.23 3.43 3.78
CA LEU A 165 -19.51 2.96 3.24
C LEU A 165 -20.13 4.08 2.39
N MET A 166 -19.98 5.33 2.81
CA MET A 166 -20.40 6.53 2.09
C MET A 166 -19.60 7.73 2.60
N THR A 167 -19.19 8.60 1.72
CA THR A 167 -18.43 9.80 2.08
C THR A 167 -19.21 11.07 1.78
N TYR A 168 -18.89 12.15 2.50
CA TYR A 168 -19.43 13.48 2.20
C TYR A 168 -19.17 13.88 0.75
N SER A 169 -17.98 13.56 0.21
CA SER A 169 -17.66 13.86 -1.20
C SER A 169 -18.59 13.16 -2.18
N GLU A 170 -18.92 11.88 -1.96
CA GLU A 170 -19.88 11.14 -2.79
C GLU A 170 -21.26 11.78 -2.73
N VAL A 171 -21.73 12.10 -1.53
CA VAL A 171 -23.02 12.77 -1.34
C VAL A 171 -23.04 14.13 -2.04
N ALA A 172 -21.98 14.93 -1.91
CA ALA A 172 -21.86 16.23 -2.57
C ALA A 172 -21.90 16.12 -4.10
N PHE A 173 -21.25 15.09 -4.68
CA PHE A 173 -21.33 14.82 -6.12
C PHE A 173 -22.72 14.39 -6.57
N ILE A 174 -23.40 13.54 -5.80
CA ILE A 174 -24.80 13.13 -6.09
C ILE A 174 -25.73 14.34 -6.05
N LEU A 175 -25.58 15.23 -5.06
CA LEU A 175 -26.37 16.46 -4.96
C LEU A 175 -26.10 17.41 -6.13
N ALA A 176 -24.84 17.55 -6.53
CA ALA A 176 -24.48 18.38 -7.68
C ALA A 176 -25.04 17.82 -9.00
N GLU A 177 -24.98 16.51 -9.20
CA GLU A 177 -25.55 15.85 -10.37
C GLU A 177 -27.08 16.02 -10.40
N ALA A 178 -27.77 15.80 -9.29
CA ALA A 178 -29.20 15.98 -9.19
C ALA A 178 -29.61 17.42 -9.46
N ALA A 179 -28.85 18.43 -9.02
CA ALA A 179 -29.10 19.82 -9.28
C ALA A 179 -28.93 20.21 -10.76
N ILE A 180 -28.14 19.48 -11.54
CA ILE A 180 -27.96 19.69 -12.98
C ILE A 180 -29.11 19.04 -13.79
N LEU A 181 -29.56 17.87 -13.34
CA LEU A 181 -30.58 17.10 -14.02
C LEU A 181 -32.01 17.56 -13.72
N GLY A 182 -32.23 18.37 -12.73
CA GLY A 182 -33.41 19.11 -12.41
C GLY A 182 -34.49 18.89 -11.90
#